data_ab2355f2f03553eef2b59ec0cbe7a160
#
_entry.id   ab2355f2f03553eef2b59ec0cbe7a160
#
_cell.length_a   1.000
_cell.length_b   1.000
_cell.length_c   1.000
_cell.angle_alpha   90.00
_cell.angle_beta   90.00
_cell.angle_gamma   90.00
#
_symmetry.space_group_name_H-M   'P 1'
#
loop_
_entity.id
_entity.type
_entity.pdbx_description
1 polymer ?
#
loop_
_entity_poly.entity_id
_entity_poly.type
_entity_poly.pdbx_seq_one_letter_code
_entity_poly.pdbx_strand_id
1 'polypeptide(L)'
;IGHVANGDMITLALIQGVVNAFVMFFARIIGNFVDRTVFKNENGPGIAFFVTTIIAEIVLGILASTIVAWFSRRREFRADQAGAELVSPQAMAAALMRLKETYEQPSELNGELVAFGIRGEGKLSALFSTHPPLDARINALRERYGR
;
A
#
# COMPACT_ATOMS: atom_id res chain seq x y z
N ILE A 1 16.17 12.05 0.67
CA ILE A 1 17.18 11.96 -0.41
C ILE A 1 17.09 10.58 -1.09
N GLY A 2 17.08 9.43 -0.36
CA GLY A 2 17.03 8.08 -0.94
C GLY A 2 15.87 7.86 -1.89
N HIS A 3 14.65 8.27 -1.54
CA HIS A 3 13.48 8.16 -2.42
C HIS A 3 13.60 8.96 -3.72
N VAL A 4 14.25 10.12 -3.66
CA VAL A 4 14.47 10.96 -4.85
C VAL A 4 15.50 10.32 -5.76
N ALA A 5 16.62 9.86 -5.20
CA ALA A 5 17.69 9.21 -5.95
C ALA A 5 17.22 7.91 -6.62
N ASN A 6 16.33 7.17 -6.00
CA ASN A 6 15.77 5.92 -6.53
C ASN A 6 14.61 6.12 -7.52
N GLY A 7 14.14 7.34 -7.76
CA GLY A 7 12.97 7.60 -8.61
C GLY A 7 11.67 6.99 -8.07
N ASP A 8 11.60 6.81 -6.76
CA ASP A 8 10.53 6.05 -6.09
C ASP A 8 9.13 6.62 -6.32
N MET A 9 8.99 7.94 -6.42
CA MET A 9 7.69 8.58 -6.64
C MET A 9 7.14 8.26 -8.03
N ILE A 10 7.99 8.34 -9.06
CA ILE A 10 7.61 8.05 -10.45
C ILE A 10 7.26 6.57 -10.59
N THR A 11 8.09 5.70 -10.04
CA THR A 11 7.86 4.24 -10.08
C THR A 11 6.53 3.86 -9.42
N LEU A 12 6.23 4.42 -8.25
CA LEU A 12 4.97 4.13 -7.56
C LEU A 12 3.75 4.65 -8.33
N ALA A 13 3.82 5.86 -8.88
CA ALA A 13 2.75 6.42 -9.68
C ALA A 13 2.48 5.60 -10.95
N LEU A 14 3.54 5.12 -11.62
CA LEU A 14 3.41 4.25 -12.80
C LEU A 14 2.80 2.89 -12.42
N ILE A 15 3.27 2.25 -11.35
CA ILE A 15 2.71 0.97 -10.88
C ILE A 15 1.23 1.16 -10.55
N GLN A 16 0.86 2.21 -9.83
CA GLN A 16 -0.53 2.48 -9.47
C GLN A 16 -1.41 2.74 -10.70
N GLY A 17 -0.90 3.50 -11.68
CA GLY A 17 -1.60 3.74 -12.95
C GLY A 17 -1.85 2.47 -13.74
N VAL A 18 -0.83 1.63 -13.89
CA VAL A 18 -0.92 0.34 -14.58
C VAL A 18 -1.90 -0.59 -13.86
N VAL A 19 -1.76 -0.74 -12.54
CA VAL A 19 -2.64 -1.61 -11.74
C VAL A 19 -4.09 -1.15 -11.84
N ASN A 20 -4.37 0.16 -11.74
CA ASN A 20 -5.72 0.69 -11.90
C ASN A 20 -6.30 0.44 -13.29
N ALA A 21 -5.49 0.56 -14.36
CA ALA A 21 -5.93 0.25 -15.72
C ALA A 21 -6.34 -1.22 -15.85
N PHE A 22 -5.57 -2.14 -15.27
CA PHE A 22 -5.92 -3.57 -15.23
C PHE A 22 -7.19 -3.84 -14.43
N VAL A 23 -7.36 -3.21 -13.26
CA VAL A 23 -8.59 -3.34 -12.45
C VAL A 23 -9.82 -2.96 -13.27
N MET A 24 -9.80 -1.79 -13.89
CA MET A 24 -10.92 -1.33 -14.72
C MET A 24 -11.17 -2.22 -15.94
N PHE A 25 -10.11 -2.70 -16.59
CA PHE A 25 -10.20 -3.58 -17.74
C PHE A 25 -10.85 -4.92 -17.38
N PHE A 26 -10.35 -5.60 -16.34
CA PHE A 26 -10.89 -6.88 -15.92
C PHE A 26 -12.29 -6.77 -15.32
N ALA A 27 -12.59 -5.71 -14.57
CA ALA A 27 -13.92 -5.47 -14.04
C ALA A 27 -14.97 -5.37 -15.17
N ARG A 28 -14.64 -4.67 -16.27
CA ARG A 28 -15.51 -4.56 -17.43
C ARG A 28 -15.67 -5.88 -18.18
N ILE A 29 -14.61 -6.69 -18.30
CA ILE A 29 -14.71 -8.03 -18.89
C ILE A 29 -15.65 -8.90 -18.07
N ILE A 30 -15.48 -8.92 -16.74
CA ILE A 30 -16.32 -9.69 -15.81
C ILE A 30 -17.78 -9.21 -15.92
N GLY A 31 -18.01 -7.88 -15.92
CA GLY A 31 -19.33 -7.29 -16.06
C GLY A 31 -20.02 -7.71 -17.36
N ASN A 32 -19.31 -7.62 -18.49
CA ASN A 32 -19.83 -8.06 -19.79
C ASN A 32 -20.11 -9.56 -19.84
N PHE A 33 -19.22 -10.36 -19.27
CA PHE A 33 -19.37 -11.80 -19.24
C PHE A 33 -20.63 -12.22 -18.46
N VAL A 34 -20.83 -11.66 -17.27
CA VAL A 34 -21.98 -11.95 -16.41
C VAL A 34 -23.27 -11.46 -17.05
N ASP A 35 -23.28 -10.25 -17.60
CA ASP A 35 -24.48 -9.66 -18.22
C ASP A 35 -24.97 -10.49 -19.43
N ARG A 36 -24.04 -10.98 -20.26
CA ARG A 36 -24.37 -11.78 -21.44
C ARG A 36 -24.67 -13.24 -21.13
N THR A 37 -23.91 -13.85 -20.20
CA THR A 37 -23.99 -15.30 -19.94
C THR A 37 -25.07 -15.64 -18.94
N VAL A 38 -25.19 -14.87 -17.86
CA VAL A 38 -26.16 -15.13 -16.78
C VAL A 38 -27.49 -14.44 -17.05
N PHE A 39 -27.47 -13.17 -17.42
CA PHE A 39 -28.68 -12.38 -17.64
C PHE A 39 -29.16 -12.38 -19.09
N LYS A 40 -28.40 -12.98 -20.02
CA LYS A 40 -28.72 -13.13 -21.46
C LYS A 40 -29.17 -11.82 -22.11
N ASN A 41 -28.56 -10.72 -21.72
CA ASN A 41 -28.89 -9.39 -22.22
C ASN A 41 -28.18 -9.17 -23.55
N GLU A 42 -28.96 -9.06 -24.63
CA GLU A 42 -28.46 -8.87 -26.01
C GLU A 42 -28.52 -7.40 -26.45
N ASN A 43 -29.26 -6.56 -25.73
CA ASN A 43 -29.57 -5.18 -26.13
C ASN A 43 -28.57 -4.11 -25.59
N GLY A 44 -27.36 -4.51 -25.22
CA GLY A 44 -26.37 -3.60 -24.68
C GLY A 44 -26.20 -3.76 -23.15
N PRO A 45 -25.35 -2.92 -22.50
CA PRO A 45 -25.07 -3.02 -21.08
C PRO A 45 -26.32 -2.81 -20.21
N GLY A 46 -26.76 -3.86 -19.53
CA GLY A 46 -27.89 -3.81 -18.61
C GLY A 46 -27.49 -3.37 -17.19
N ILE A 47 -28.48 -3.30 -16.29
CA ILE A 47 -28.23 -2.99 -14.87
C ILE A 47 -27.27 -4.02 -14.25
N ALA A 48 -27.37 -5.29 -14.66
CA ALA A 48 -26.48 -6.36 -14.20
C ALA A 48 -25.02 -6.10 -14.57
N PHE A 49 -24.75 -5.55 -15.75
CA PHE A 49 -23.40 -5.12 -16.14
C PHE A 49 -22.83 -4.11 -15.15
N PHE A 50 -23.55 -3.04 -14.84
CA PHE A 50 -23.09 -1.99 -13.95
C PHE A 50 -22.85 -2.50 -12.54
N VAL A 51 -23.80 -3.25 -11.98
CA VAL A 51 -23.68 -3.81 -10.62
C VAL A 51 -22.49 -4.77 -10.53
N THR A 52 -22.36 -5.69 -11.49
CA THR A 52 -21.24 -6.65 -11.49
C THR A 52 -19.90 -5.96 -11.70
N THR A 53 -19.83 -4.95 -12.56
CA THR A 53 -18.60 -4.17 -12.79
C THR A 53 -18.19 -3.45 -11.53
N ILE A 54 -19.10 -2.79 -10.82
CA ILE A 54 -18.80 -2.09 -9.56
C ILE A 54 -18.30 -3.09 -8.49
N ILE A 55 -18.96 -4.24 -8.34
CA ILE A 55 -18.52 -5.26 -7.37
C ILE A 55 -17.13 -5.77 -7.75
N ALA A 56 -16.88 -6.05 -9.03
CA ALA A 56 -15.58 -6.48 -9.52
C ALA A 56 -14.50 -5.42 -9.30
N GLU A 57 -14.80 -4.14 -9.55
CA GLU A 57 -13.87 -3.03 -9.28
C GLU A 57 -13.50 -2.94 -7.79
N ILE A 58 -14.45 -3.10 -6.89
CA ILE A 58 -14.20 -3.10 -5.44
C ILE A 58 -13.29 -4.28 -5.06
N VAL A 59 -13.63 -5.50 -5.47
CA VAL A 59 -12.84 -6.70 -5.13
C VAL A 59 -11.43 -6.63 -5.71
N LEU A 60 -11.31 -6.32 -7.00
CA LEU A 60 -10.01 -6.18 -7.67
C LEU A 60 -9.21 -5.00 -7.12
N GLY A 61 -9.87 -3.89 -6.75
CA GLY A 61 -9.25 -2.74 -6.11
C GLY A 61 -8.65 -3.06 -4.74
N ILE A 62 -9.32 -3.89 -3.94
CA ILE A 62 -8.79 -4.39 -2.67
C ILE A 62 -7.53 -5.25 -2.91
N LEU A 63 -7.56 -6.16 -3.87
CA LEU A 63 -6.39 -6.96 -4.24
C LEU A 63 -5.25 -6.09 -4.78
N ALA A 64 -5.56 -5.15 -5.64
CA ALA A 64 -4.61 -4.20 -6.20
C ALA A 64 -3.92 -3.35 -5.11
N SER A 65 -4.67 -2.89 -4.11
CA SER A 65 -4.13 -2.09 -3.01
C SER A 65 -3.11 -2.86 -2.16
N THR A 66 -3.28 -4.18 -1.99
CA THR A 66 -2.29 -5.02 -1.29
C THR A 66 -0.98 -5.12 -2.07
N ILE A 67 -1.05 -5.20 -3.40
CA ILE A 67 0.13 -5.21 -4.28
C ILE A 67 0.89 -3.89 -4.18
N VAL A 68 0.17 -2.76 -4.30
CA VAL A 68 0.76 -1.43 -4.19
C VAL A 68 1.39 -1.23 -2.80
N ALA A 69 0.71 -1.64 -1.73
CA ALA A 69 1.24 -1.57 -0.37
C ALA A 69 2.51 -2.43 -0.20
N TRP A 70 2.55 -3.62 -0.80
CA TRP A 70 3.75 -4.47 -0.79
C TRP A 70 4.94 -3.79 -1.48
N PHE A 71 4.73 -3.21 -2.66
CA PHE A 71 5.75 -2.44 -3.37
C PHE A 71 6.22 -1.23 -2.55
N SER A 72 5.30 -0.49 -1.96
CA SER A 72 5.60 0.65 -1.11
C SER A 72 6.48 0.25 0.08
N ARG A 73 6.13 -0.83 0.79
CA ARG A 73 6.96 -1.35 1.90
C ARG A 73 8.37 -1.75 1.46
N ARG A 74 8.50 -2.44 0.32
CA ARG A 74 9.81 -2.86 -0.19
C ARG A 74 10.71 -1.67 -0.55
N ARG A 75 10.11 -0.58 -0.99
CA ARG A 75 10.80 0.66 -1.30
C ARG A 75 11.36 1.34 -0.04
N GLU A 76 10.62 1.31 1.07
CA GLU A 76 11.10 1.85 2.35
C GLU A 76 12.40 1.18 2.81
N PHE A 77 12.48 -0.14 2.74
CA PHE A 77 13.71 -0.86 3.08
C PHE A 77 14.90 -0.45 2.19
N ARG A 78 14.68 -0.23 0.91
CA ARG A 78 15.74 0.26 0.00
C ARG A 78 16.16 1.69 0.31
N ALA A 79 15.21 2.55 0.68
CA ALA A 79 15.51 3.92 1.09
C ALA A 79 16.31 3.96 2.39
N ASP A 80 16.00 3.07 3.35
CA ASP A 80 16.76 2.93 4.60
C ASP A 80 18.19 2.47 4.33
N GLN A 81 18.38 1.51 3.42
CA GLN A 81 19.71 1.06 3.00
C GLN A 81 20.50 2.19 2.37
N ALA A 82 19.90 2.93 1.43
CA ALA A 82 20.55 4.09 0.81
C ALA A 82 20.92 5.16 1.86
N GLY A 83 20.05 5.40 2.84
CA GLY A 83 20.35 6.30 3.96
C GLY A 83 21.50 5.81 4.82
N ALA A 84 21.54 4.51 5.11
CA ALA A 84 22.64 3.88 5.88
C ALA A 84 23.99 3.93 5.13
N GLU A 85 23.99 3.77 3.81
CA GLU A 85 25.19 3.85 3.00
C GLU A 85 25.70 5.28 2.84
N LEU A 86 24.79 6.28 2.80
CA LEU A 86 25.15 7.69 2.67
C LEU A 86 25.74 8.32 3.94
N VAL A 87 25.28 7.89 5.11
CA VAL A 87 25.69 8.48 6.41
C VAL A 87 26.37 7.42 7.29
N SER A 88 25.59 6.55 7.89
CA SER A 88 26.02 5.32 8.58
C SER A 88 24.80 4.48 8.97
N PRO A 89 24.95 3.14 9.08
CA PRO A 89 23.87 2.26 9.54
C PRO A 89 23.36 2.62 10.94
N GLN A 90 24.28 3.03 11.83
CA GLN A 90 23.98 3.42 13.21
C GLN A 90 23.15 4.71 13.25
N ALA A 91 23.53 5.71 12.46
CA ALA A 91 22.79 6.98 12.38
C ALA A 91 21.39 6.77 11.80
N MET A 92 21.25 5.92 10.77
CA MET A 92 19.95 5.61 10.18
C MET A 92 19.06 4.85 11.17
N ALA A 93 19.59 3.85 11.89
CA ALA A 93 18.86 3.13 12.91
C ALA A 93 18.44 4.05 14.08
N ALA A 94 19.32 4.96 14.51
CA ALA A 94 18.99 5.95 15.54
C ALA A 94 17.88 6.91 15.11
N ALA A 95 17.89 7.35 13.85
CA ALA A 95 16.83 8.18 13.29
C ALA A 95 15.46 7.46 13.28
N LEU A 96 15.44 6.18 12.91
CA LEU A 96 14.21 5.37 12.94
C LEU A 96 13.73 5.12 14.39
N MET A 97 14.62 4.90 15.34
CA MET A 97 14.27 4.78 16.75
C MET A 97 13.68 6.09 17.30
N ARG A 98 14.26 7.22 16.96
CA ARG A 98 13.73 8.53 17.35
C ARG A 98 12.35 8.79 16.75
N LEU A 99 12.16 8.40 15.50
CA LEU A 99 10.87 8.48 14.84
C LEU A 99 9.82 7.62 15.56
N LYS A 100 10.19 6.38 15.94
CA LYS A 100 9.33 5.47 16.70
C LYS A 100 8.92 6.09 18.05
N GLU A 101 9.85 6.62 18.82
CA GLU A 101 9.57 7.30 20.09
C GLU A 101 8.57 8.44 19.91
N THR A 102 8.70 9.24 18.82
CA THR A 102 7.78 10.34 18.53
C THR A 102 6.38 9.83 18.18
N TYR A 103 6.26 8.71 17.46
CA TYR A 103 4.97 8.12 17.11
C TYR A 103 4.28 7.43 18.30
N GLU A 104 5.04 6.92 19.25
CA GLU A 104 4.51 6.25 20.46
C GLU A 104 4.11 7.25 21.55
N GLN A 105 4.54 8.51 21.46
CA GLN A 105 4.11 9.54 22.41
C GLN A 105 2.60 9.81 22.23
N PRO A 106 1.81 9.77 23.32
CA PRO A 106 0.40 10.10 23.26
C PRO A 106 0.24 11.58 22.87
N SER A 107 -0.19 11.85 21.67
CA SER A 107 -0.63 13.20 21.29
C SER A 107 -2.08 13.39 21.74
N GLU A 108 -2.42 14.59 22.20
CA GLU A 108 -3.79 14.94 22.61
C GLU A 108 -4.81 14.71 21.47
N LEU A 109 -4.37 14.81 20.22
CA LEU A 109 -5.15 14.51 19.01
C LEU A 109 -5.47 13.02 18.82
N ASN A 110 -4.75 12.11 19.50
CA ASN A 110 -4.97 10.68 19.34
C ASN A 110 -6.32 10.19 19.89
N GLY A 111 -6.90 10.88 20.87
CA GLY A 111 -8.19 10.49 21.47
C GLY A 111 -9.36 10.59 20.49
N GLU A 112 -9.43 11.66 19.72
CA GLU A 112 -10.52 11.88 18.77
C GLU A 112 -10.39 10.99 17.52
N LEU A 113 -9.16 10.76 17.02
CA LEU A 113 -8.90 9.90 15.87
C LEU A 113 -9.12 8.40 16.19
N VAL A 114 -8.91 7.98 17.43
CA VAL A 114 -9.23 6.62 17.90
C VAL A 114 -10.74 6.39 17.87
N ALA A 115 -11.54 7.39 18.21
CA ALA A 115 -13.01 7.31 18.17
C ALA A 115 -13.55 7.11 16.74
N PHE A 116 -12.84 7.56 15.71
CA PHE A 116 -13.19 7.35 14.30
C PHE A 116 -12.66 6.02 13.73
N GLY A 117 -12.05 5.14 14.53
CA GLY A 117 -11.56 3.83 14.08
C GLY A 117 -10.37 3.88 13.12
N ILE A 118 -9.68 5.02 13.01
CA ILE A 118 -8.54 5.22 12.10
C ILE A 118 -7.28 4.51 12.62
N ARG A 119 -7.23 4.14 13.91
CA ARG A 119 -6.19 3.28 14.49
C ARG A 119 -6.62 1.80 14.48
N GLY A 120 -6.61 1.21 13.31
CA GLY A 120 -6.80 -0.23 13.19
C GLY A 120 -5.52 -0.99 13.56
N GLU A 121 -5.33 -1.33 14.82
CA GLU A 121 -4.34 -2.32 15.26
C GLU A 121 -4.80 -3.74 14.91
N GLY A 122 -5.00 -4.01 13.63
CA GLY A 122 -5.44 -5.31 13.16
C GLY A 122 -4.49 -5.89 12.11
N LYS A 123 -4.37 -7.22 12.04
CA LYS A 123 -3.60 -7.90 10.97
C LYS A 123 -4.05 -7.47 9.57
N LEU A 124 -5.31 -7.08 9.41
CA LEU A 124 -5.86 -6.59 8.16
C LEU A 124 -5.35 -5.18 7.83
N SER A 125 -5.23 -4.27 8.80
CA SER A 125 -4.70 -2.92 8.56
C SER A 125 -3.23 -2.96 8.14
N ALA A 126 -2.47 -3.94 8.63
CA ALA A 126 -1.08 -4.15 8.23
C ALA A 126 -0.92 -4.53 6.74
N LEU A 127 -1.92 -5.21 6.14
CA LEU A 127 -1.89 -5.54 4.71
C LEU A 127 -2.01 -4.29 3.83
N PHE A 128 -2.78 -3.31 4.27
CA PHE A 128 -3.04 -2.06 3.55
C PHE A 128 -2.07 -0.94 3.94
N SER A 129 -1.25 -1.16 4.98
CA SER A 129 -0.23 -0.19 5.37
C SER A 129 0.82 -0.03 4.26
N THR A 130 1.03 1.20 3.84
CA THR A 130 2.05 1.57 2.84
C THR A 130 3.45 1.64 3.43
N HIS A 131 3.57 1.69 4.77
CA HIS A 131 4.83 1.72 5.49
C HIS A 131 5.01 0.44 6.32
N PRO A 132 6.21 -0.19 6.31
CA PRO A 132 6.50 -1.30 7.20
C PRO A 132 6.60 -0.80 8.65
N PRO A 133 6.34 -1.67 9.65
CA PRO A 133 6.58 -1.33 11.05
C PRO A 133 8.02 -0.85 11.26
N LEU A 134 8.20 0.20 12.07
CA LEU A 134 9.53 0.77 12.32
C LEU A 134 10.50 -0.26 12.92
N ASP A 135 10.00 -1.17 13.78
CA ASP A 135 10.82 -2.26 14.31
C ASP A 135 11.35 -3.19 13.21
N ALA A 136 10.54 -3.52 12.20
CA ALA A 136 10.98 -4.34 11.08
C ALA A 136 12.09 -3.64 10.27
N ARG A 137 11.99 -2.32 10.08
CA ARG A 137 13.00 -1.51 9.40
C ARG A 137 14.31 -1.45 10.18
N ILE A 138 14.23 -1.20 11.50
CA ILE A 138 15.40 -1.17 12.41
C ILE A 138 16.09 -2.53 12.42
N ASN A 139 15.33 -3.62 12.54
CA ASN A 139 15.89 -4.97 12.57
C ASN A 139 16.56 -5.33 11.23
N ALA A 140 15.96 -4.98 10.10
CA ALA A 140 16.57 -5.20 8.79
C ALA A 140 17.93 -4.49 8.63
N LEU A 141 18.06 -3.27 9.16
CA LEU A 141 19.35 -2.55 9.17
C LEU A 141 20.37 -3.26 10.10
N ARG A 142 19.94 -3.71 11.28
CA ARG A 142 20.83 -4.43 12.23
C ARG A 142 21.31 -5.76 11.67
N GLU A 143 20.43 -6.54 11.05
CA GLU A 143 20.79 -7.82 10.42
C GLU A 143 21.78 -7.65 9.28
N ARG A 144 21.60 -6.58 8.48
CA ARG A 144 22.46 -6.33 7.32
C ARG A 144 23.85 -5.78 7.68
N TYR A 145 23.93 -4.89 8.68
CA TYR A 145 25.14 -4.13 9.00
C TYR A 145 25.68 -4.43 10.41
N GLY A 146 25.02 -5.25 11.21
CA GLY A 146 25.37 -5.55 12.61
C GLY A 146 26.37 -6.67 12.80
N ARG A 147 27.12 -7.04 11.72
CA ARG A 147 28.23 -8.01 11.79
C ARG A 147 29.55 -7.32 12.09
#